data_f1a534118376cb40988cd906a080fbdc
#
_entry.id   f1a534118376cb40988cd906a080fbdc
#
_cell.length_a   1.000
_cell.length_b   1.000
_cell.length_c   1.000
_cell.angle_alpha   90.00
_cell.angle_beta   90.00
_cell.angle_gamma   90.00
#
_symmetry.space_group_name_H-M   'P 1'
#
loop_
_entity.id
_entity.type
_entity.pdbx_description
1 polymer ?
#
loop_
_entity_poly.entity_id
_entity_poly.type
_entity_poly.pdbx_seq_one_letter_code
_entity_poly.pdbx_strand_id
1 'polypeptide(L)'
;MTDPPREGIGPGKGPRLKMPSKRVLVYSHDTYGLGNIRRMLAISEHLLRTQPELSILLVSGSPVIDRLGLPDRLDYIKLPCLTRVERGQYRPRRLEVETETILALRAELIRVTARHFAPDLLLVDKKPLGIRRELEPTLLDLSARQPRTRRVLVLRDILDRPEAIIDNWERNGHAAALPLYDRILVLGQREIFDLGSRYRLTAAARERIVYCGYLRKEAPAGTREAVRRSRGIREEEQLLLVTPGGGEDGERLVEAALLAFRQLLARQDPHLSRPWRAIVVSGPEMRREARERLRQVADDLPGVDFETFSGEMIGLVAAADIVVSMGGYNTICEIVSQRKRAIVVPRVEPTEEQSLRAECLGPLGLFDVVHPDQLDPTDLARRLAQLLSNREAVSPDWGQLDLNGLPALAREVEALLGDGEERGVSEREAGSVAG
;
A
#
# COMPACT_ATOMS: atom_id res chain seq x y z
N MET A 1 -2.63 -66.98 -21.35
CA MET A 1 -2.08 -65.74 -20.72
C MET A 1 -3.24 -64.79 -20.59
N THR A 2 -3.85 -64.76 -19.42
CA THR A 2 -5.03 -63.93 -19.11
C THR A 2 -4.57 -62.72 -18.32
N ASP A 3 -4.90 -61.52 -18.80
CA ASP A 3 -4.63 -60.22 -18.13
C ASP A 3 -5.33 -60.17 -16.77
N PRO A 4 -4.69 -59.57 -15.75
CA PRO A 4 -5.35 -59.32 -14.45
C PRO A 4 -6.31 -58.13 -14.52
N PRO A 5 -7.37 -58.12 -13.69
CA PRO A 5 -8.39 -57.10 -13.71
C PRO A 5 -7.83 -55.77 -13.18
N ARG A 6 -8.13 -54.67 -13.90
CA ARG A 6 -7.87 -53.28 -13.46
C ARG A 6 -8.79 -52.94 -12.31
N GLU A 7 -8.25 -52.76 -11.11
CA GLU A 7 -8.96 -52.17 -9.98
C GLU A 7 -9.33 -50.71 -10.31
N GLY A 8 -10.62 -50.43 -10.31
CA GLY A 8 -11.15 -49.09 -10.49
C GLY A 8 -10.82 -48.21 -9.28
N ILE A 9 -10.03 -47.19 -9.47
CA ILE A 9 -9.84 -46.08 -8.51
C ILE A 9 -11.16 -45.33 -8.44
N GLY A 10 -11.94 -45.63 -7.42
CA GLY A 10 -13.15 -44.87 -7.11
C GLY A 10 -12.78 -43.40 -6.80
N PRO A 11 -13.66 -42.41 -7.10
CA PRO A 11 -13.39 -41.00 -6.83
C PRO A 11 -13.23 -40.83 -5.31
N GLY A 12 -12.00 -40.63 -4.87
CA GLY A 12 -11.68 -40.25 -3.49
C GLY A 12 -12.47 -39.03 -3.12
N LYS A 13 -13.32 -39.12 -2.10
CA LYS A 13 -13.94 -37.96 -1.44
C LYS A 13 -12.81 -37.16 -0.81
N GLY A 14 -12.22 -36.23 -1.59
CA GLY A 14 -11.40 -35.16 -1.04
C GLY A 14 -12.16 -34.43 0.07
N PRO A 15 -11.47 -33.85 1.04
CA PRO A 15 -12.13 -33.10 2.11
C PRO A 15 -13.06 -32.07 1.47
N ARG A 16 -14.36 -32.13 1.76
CA ARG A 16 -15.31 -31.10 1.37
C ARG A 16 -14.81 -29.81 2.01
N LEU A 17 -14.21 -28.93 1.22
CA LEU A 17 -13.95 -27.56 1.60
C LEU A 17 -15.27 -27.00 2.14
N LYS A 18 -15.31 -26.69 3.42
CA LYS A 18 -16.46 -26.02 4.05
C LYS A 18 -16.63 -24.73 3.27
N MET A 19 -17.77 -24.55 2.56
CA MET A 19 -18.02 -23.35 1.75
C MET A 19 -17.82 -22.13 2.65
N PRO A 20 -17.05 -21.13 2.24
CA PRO A 20 -16.88 -19.93 3.02
C PRO A 20 -18.24 -19.31 3.29
N SER A 21 -18.53 -19.00 4.55
CA SER A 21 -19.83 -18.46 4.96
C SER A 21 -19.98 -16.98 4.64
N LYS A 22 -18.86 -16.24 4.48
CA LYS A 22 -18.83 -14.78 4.28
C LYS A 22 -18.02 -14.38 3.04
N ARG A 23 -18.59 -13.46 2.25
CA ARG A 23 -18.02 -12.98 0.98
C ARG A 23 -17.63 -11.51 1.08
N VAL A 24 -16.39 -11.20 0.78
CA VAL A 24 -15.86 -9.82 0.77
C VAL A 24 -15.49 -9.43 -0.66
N LEU A 25 -16.11 -8.38 -1.16
CA LEU A 25 -15.73 -7.76 -2.42
C LEU A 25 -14.77 -6.60 -2.13
N VAL A 26 -13.57 -6.64 -2.70
CA VAL A 26 -12.57 -5.59 -2.52
C VAL A 26 -12.44 -4.81 -3.82
N TYR A 27 -12.58 -3.50 -3.78
CA TYR A 27 -12.30 -2.63 -4.89
C TYR A 27 -10.99 -1.87 -4.65
N SER A 28 -9.97 -2.13 -5.48
CA SER A 28 -8.71 -1.40 -5.50
C SER A 28 -8.61 -0.50 -6.73
N HIS A 29 -8.60 0.80 -6.48
CA HIS A 29 -8.57 1.81 -7.52
C HIS A 29 -7.16 1.97 -8.10
N ASP A 30 -6.68 1.06 -8.90
CA ASP A 30 -5.33 1.12 -9.47
C ASP A 30 -5.34 1.66 -10.89
N THR A 31 -4.63 2.76 -11.10
CA THR A 31 -4.35 3.34 -12.40
C THR A 31 -2.85 3.37 -12.69
N TYR A 32 -2.05 3.49 -11.61
CA TYR A 32 -0.62 3.70 -11.69
C TYR A 32 0.03 3.36 -10.34
N GLY A 33 1.22 2.75 -10.37
CA GLY A 33 1.95 2.37 -9.17
C GLY A 33 1.44 1.09 -8.49
N LEU A 34 2.25 0.58 -7.58
CA LEU A 34 1.99 -0.67 -6.85
C LEU A 34 1.41 -0.45 -5.44
N GLY A 35 1.35 0.81 -4.99
CA GLY A 35 1.08 1.13 -3.59
C GLY A 35 -0.33 0.74 -3.12
N ASN A 36 -1.35 0.96 -3.95
CA ASN A 36 -2.73 0.65 -3.58
C ASN A 36 -2.96 -0.87 -3.59
N ILE A 37 -2.63 -1.55 -4.71
CA ILE A 37 -2.84 -3.00 -4.82
C ILE A 37 -2.09 -3.77 -3.75
N ARG A 38 -0.83 -3.43 -3.46
CA ARG A 38 -0.04 -4.06 -2.39
C ARG A 38 -0.67 -3.87 -1.01
N ARG A 39 -1.25 -2.68 -0.75
CA ARG A 39 -1.97 -2.43 0.51
C ARG A 39 -3.22 -3.29 0.61
N MET A 40 -4.04 -3.31 -0.45
CA MET A 40 -5.28 -4.08 -0.44
C MET A 40 -5.02 -5.59 -0.37
N LEU A 41 -3.97 -6.08 -1.02
CA LEU A 41 -3.53 -7.48 -0.87
C LEU A 41 -3.09 -7.78 0.57
N ALA A 42 -2.26 -6.94 1.18
CA ALA A 42 -1.84 -7.13 2.57
C ALA A 42 -3.03 -7.15 3.55
N ILE A 43 -4.04 -6.31 3.32
CA ILE A 43 -5.29 -6.33 4.08
C ILE A 43 -6.04 -7.64 3.83
N SER A 44 -6.21 -8.04 2.57
CA SER A 44 -6.92 -9.26 2.18
C SER A 44 -6.25 -10.52 2.74
N GLU A 45 -4.93 -10.62 2.65
CA GLU A 45 -4.14 -11.72 3.22
C GLU A 45 -4.31 -11.80 4.74
N HIS A 46 -4.28 -10.67 5.42
CA HIS A 46 -4.47 -10.62 6.86
C HIS A 46 -5.88 -11.07 7.26
N LEU A 47 -6.92 -10.59 6.57
CA LEU A 47 -8.31 -10.99 6.78
C LEU A 47 -8.48 -12.51 6.56
N LEU A 48 -7.97 -13.06 5.46
CA LEU A 48 -8.05 -14.49 5.15
C LEU A 48 -7.32 -15.38 6.16
N ARG A 49 -6.24 -14.86 6.76
CA ARG A 49 -5.48 -15.57 7.79
C ARG A 49 -6.19 -15.58 9.14
N THR A 50 -6.84 -14.47 9.50
CA THR A 50 -7.50 -14.31 10.81
C THR A 50 -8.94 -14.78 10.83
N GLN A 51 -9.60 -14.83 9.66
CA GLN A 51 -11.01 -15.19 9.49
C GLN A 51 -11.13 -16.31 8.44
N PRO A 52 -11.06 -17.57 8.85
CA PRO A 52 -10.99 -18.72 7.92
C PRO A 52 -12.26 -18.93 7.09
N GLU A 53 -13.39 -18.34 7.48
CA GLU A 53 -14.67 -18.39 6.78
C GLU A 53 -14.77 -17.41 5.60
N LEU A 54 -13.82 -16.50 5.44
CA LEU A 54 -13.88 -15.50 4.37
C LEU A 54 -13.49 -16.09 3.01
N SER A 55 -14.16 -15.57 1.97
CA SER A 55 -13.75 -15.64 0.57
C SER A 55 -13.72 -14.24 0.00
N ILE A 56 -12.63 -13.87 -0.66
CA ILE A 56 -12.40 -12.52 -1.15
C ILE A 56 -12.35 -12.49 -2.67
N LEU A 57 -13.13 -11.61 -3.29
CA LEU A 57 -13.03 -11.28 -4.70
C LEU A 57 -12.49 -9.85 -4.85
N LEU A 58 -11.32 -9.71 -5.46
CA LEU A 58 -10.65 -8.42 -5.64
C LEU A 58 -10.89 -7.89 -7.05
N VAL A 59 -11.45 -6.70 -7.16
CA VAL A 59 -11.66 -5.99 -8.44
C VAL A 59 -10.63 -4.89 -8.57
N SER A 60 -9.77 -4.97 -9.59
CA SER A 60 -8.68 -4.02 -9.77
C SER A 60 -8.35 -3.72 -11.23
N GLY A 61 -7.95 -2.48 -11.48
CA GLY A 61 -7.35 -2.06 -12.75
C GLY A 61 -5.83 -2.23 -12.82
N SER A 62 -5.18 -2.79 -11.79
CA SER A 62 -3.71 -2.91 -11.72
C SER A 62 -3.15 -3.69 -12.91
N PRO A 63 -2.12 -3.18 -13.60
CA PRO A 63 -1.53 -3.87 -14.75
C PRO A 63 -0.63 -5.06 -14.37
N VAL A 64 -0.42 -5.29 -13.08
CA VAL A 64 0.54 -6.30 -12.55
C VAL A 64 -0.08 -7.28 -11.58
N ILE A 65 -1.40 -7.28 -11.43
CA ILE A 65 -2.10 -8.15 -10.47
C ILE A 65 -1.81 -9.65 -10.70
N ASP A 66 -1.64 -10.03 -11.97
CA ASP A 66 -1.29 -11.36 -12.44
C ASP A 66 0.11 -11.84 -12.00
N ARG A 67 0.97 -10.90 -11.57
CA ARG A 67 2.34 -11.18 -11.12
C ARG A 67 2.50 -11.17 -9.61
N LEU A 68 1.43 -10.86 -8.89
CA LEU A 68 1.42 -10.88 -7.43
C LEU A 68 0.94 -12.25 -6.97
N GLY A 69 1.66 -12.85 -6.03
CA GLY A 69 1.20 -14.08 -5.39
C GLY A 69 -0.13 -13.83 -4.70
N LEU A 70 -1.14 -14.64 -5.00
CA LEU A 70 -2.46 -14.54 -4.38
C LEU A 70 -2.62 -15.66 -3.37
N PRO A 71 -3.15 -15.38 -2.16
CA PRO A 71 -3.43 -16.41 -1.19
C PRO A 71 -4.64 -17.26 -1.59
N ASP A 72 -4.76 -18.45 -1.02
CA ASP A 72 -5.95 -19.27 -1.14
C ASP A 72 -7.20 -18.50 -0.71
N ARG A 73 -8.34 -18.77 -1.33
CA ARG A 73 -9.64 -18.12 -1.11
C ARG A 73 -9.69 -16.64 -1.54
N LEU A 74 -8.70 -16.17 -2.30
CA LEU A 74 -8.73 -14.90 -3.00
C LEU A 74 -8.63 -15.13 -4.51
N ASP A 75 -9.58 -14.56 -5.24
CA ASP A 75 -9.54 -14.46 -6.70
C ASP A 75 -9.76 -13.01 -7.12
N TYR A 76 -9.58 -12.69 -8.40
CA TYR A 76 -9.67 -11.31 -8.85
C TYR A 76 -10.37 -11.14 -10.20
N ILE A 77 -10.96 -9.97 -10.39
CA ILE A 77 -11.45 -9.47 -11.67
C ILE A 77 -10.55 -8.33 -12.14
N LYS A 78 -9.97 -8.52 -13.33
CA LYS A 78 -9.13 -7.53 -13.97
C LYS A 78 -9.96 -6.55 -14.79
N LEU A 79 -10.05 -5.31 -14.34
CA LEU A 79 -10.66 -4.23 -15.10
C LEU A 79 -9.71 -3.72 -16.19
N PRO A 80 -10.23 -3.21 -17.34
CA PRO A 80 -9.42 -2.50 -18.31
C PRO A 80 -8.59 -1.39 -17.67
N CYS A 81 -7.27 -1.35 -17.97
CA CYS A 81 -6.36 -0.39 -17.37
C CYS A 81 -6.64 1.03 -17.84
N LEU A 82 -6.58 1.96 -16.90
CA LEU A 82 -6.52 3.39 -17.19
C LEU A 82 -5.14 3.93 -16.84
N THR A 83 -4.65 4.89 -17.61
CA THR A 83 -3.46 5.68 -17.30
C THR A 83 -3.90 7.08 -16.93
N ARG A 84 -3.34 7.60 -15.84
CA ARG A 84 -3.52 8.99 -15.45
C ARG A 84 -2.63 9.87 -16.33
N VAL A 85 -3.23 10.84 -17.01
CA VAL A 85 -2.51 11.83 -17.84
C VAL A 85 -2.19 13.04 -16.97
N GLU A 86 -3.21 13.57 -16.30
CA GLU A 86 -3.11 14.69 -15.38
C GLU A 86 -3.99 14.45 -14.14
N ARG A 87 -3.98 15.40 -13.18
CA ARG A 87 -4.83 15.30 -12.00
C ARG A 87 -6.31 15.22 -12.38
N GLY A 88 -6.92 14.04 -12.18
CA GLY A 88 -8.32 13.79 -12.50
C GLY A 88 -8.59 13.39 -13.97
N GLN A 89 -7.61 13.45 -14.85
CA GLN A 89 -7.74 13.04 -16.24
C GLN A 89 -7.16 11.64 -16.45
N TYR A 90 -7.92 10.80 -17.14
CA TYR A 90 -7.57 9.41 -17.42
C TYR A 90 -7.75 9.10 -18.90
N ARG A 91 -6.98 8.15 -19.40
CA ARG A 91 -7.16 7.56 -20.73
C ARG A 91 -6.97 6.04 -20.65
N PRO A 92 -7.55 5.27 -21.58
CA PRO A 92 -7.24 3.86 -21.71
C PRO A 92 -5.73 3.65 -21.90
N ARG A 93 -5.16 2.63 -21.26
CA ARG A 93 -3.72 2.38 -21.29
C ARG A 93 -3.29 1.65 -22.57
N ARG A 94 -4.11 0.72 -23.05
CA ARG A 94 -3.77 -0.17 -24.17
C ARG A 94 -4.81 -0.20 -25.28
N LEU A 95 -6.03 0.22 -24.97
CA LEU A 95 -7.13 0.20 -25.95
C LEU A 95 -7.27 1.56 -26.60
N GLU A 96 -7.47 1.57 -27.92
CA GLU A 96 -7.72 2.78 -28.70
C GLU A 96 -9.22 3.02 -28.83
N VAL A 97 -9.85 3.32 -27.69
CA VAL A 97 -11.27 3.61 -27.58
C VAL A 97 -11.49 4.82 -26.66
N GLU A 98 -12.66 5.42 -26.78
CA GLU A 98 -13.04 6.56 -25.96
C GLU A 98 -12.98 6.22 -24.45
N THR A 99 -12.50 7.16 -23.64
CA THR A 99 -12.34 6.99 -22.19
C THR A 99 -13.66 6.68 -21.51
N GLU A 100 -14.72 7.33 -21.92
CA GLU A 100 -16.09 7.15 -21.41
C GLU A 100 -16.61 5.74 -21.66
N THR A 101 -16.30 5.14 -22.80
CA THR A 101 -16.63 3.74 -23.10
C THR A 101 -15.98 2.79 -22.10
N ILE A 102 -14.70 3.00 -21.81
CA ILE A 102 -13.98 2.17 -20.82
C ILE A 102 -14.50 2.41 -19.41
N LEU A 103 -14.81 3.64 -19.03
CA LEU A 103 -15.38 3.94 -17.72
C LEU A 103 -16.74 3.31 -17.53
N ALA A 104 -17.61 3.37 -18.56
CA ALA A 104 -18.93 2.70 -18.54
C ALA A 104 -18.78 1.17 -18.44
N LEU A 105 -17.88 0.57 -19.23
CA LEU A 105 -17.61 -0.86 -19.16
C LEU A 105 -17.09 -1.26 -17.76
N ARG A 106 -16.16 -0.51 -17.18
CA ARG A 106 -15.65 -0.77 -15.84
C ARG A 106 -16.74 -0.67 -14.77
N ALA A 107 -17.56 0.38 -14.83
CA ALA A 107 -18.68 0.55 -13.90
C ALA A 107 -19.67 -0.62 -13.97
N GLU A 108 -20.01 -1.09 -15.17
CA GLU A 108 -20.90 -2.23 -15.36
C GLU A 108 -20.28 -3.54 -14.88
N LEU A 109 -18.99 -3.79 -15.17
CA LEU A 109 -18.27 -4.97 -14.65
C LEU A 109 -18.30 -5.02 -13.12
N ILE A 110 -18.05 -3.90 -12.45
CA ILE A 110 -18.07 -3.82 -10.98
C ILE A 110 -19.49 -4.09 -10.48
N ARG A 111 -20.51 -3.46 -11.08
CA ARG A 111 -21.91 -3.57 -10.68
C ARG A 111 -22.43 -5.01 -10.84
N VAL A 112 -22.19 -5.64 -11.99
CA VAL A 112 -22.61 -7.03 -12.27
C VAL A 112 -21.88 -7.98 -11.33
N THR A 113 -20.58 -7.77 -11.09
CA THR A 113 -19.80 -8.54 -10.11
C THR A 113 -20.41 -8.46 -8.72
N ALA A 114 -20.66 -7.25 -8.22
CA ALA A 114 -21.24 -7.07 -6.89
C ALA A 114 -22.61 -7.75 -6.79
N ARG A 115 -23.44 -7.62 -7.82
CA ARG A 115 -24.79 -8.24 -7.86
C ARG A 115 -24.74 -9.75 -7.76
N HIS A 116 -23.90 -10.43 -8.56
CA HIS A 116 -23.86 -11.90 -8.63
C HIS A 116 -23.00 -12.51 -7.52
N PHE A 117 -21.92 -11.85 -7.14
CA PHE A 117 -21.12 -12.28 -5.99
C PHE A 117 -21.88 -12.12 -4.68
N ALA A 118 -22.81 -11.15 -4.61
CA ALA A 118 -23.65 -10.83 -3.45
C ALA A 118 -22.81 -10.77 -2.16
N PRO A 119 -21.89 -9.80 -2.05
CA PRO A 119 -20.96 -9.73 -0.93
C PRO A 119 -21.67 -9.37 0.37
N ASP A 120 -21.20 -9.94 1.48
CA ASP A 120 -21.57 -9.52 2.83
C ASP A 120 -20.90 -8.18 3.20
N LEU A 121 -19.71 -7.92 2.61
CA LEU A 121 -18.98 -6.67 2.81
C LEU A 121 -18.31 -6.22 1.50
N LEU A 122 -18.46 -4.92 1.19
CA LEU A 122 -17.71 -4.21 0.15
C LEU A 122 -16.63 -3.36 0.80
N LEU A 123 -15.37 -3.62 0.48
CA LEU A 123 -14.20 -2.85 0.94
C LEU A 123 -13.67 -1.99 -0.20
N VAL A 124 -13.69 -0.67 -0.04
CA VAL A 124 -13.31 0.30 -1.08
C VAL A 124 -12.03 1.03 -0.70
N ASP A 125 -11.06 1.03 -1.61
CA ASP A 125 -9.78 1.71 -1.40
C ASP A 125 -9.80 3.17 -1.85
N LYS A 126 -9.44 4.08 -0.95
CA LYS A 126 -9.03 5.47 -1.17
C LYS A 126 -10.11 6.42 -1.73
N LYS A 127 -10.81 6.05 -2.80
CA LYS A 127 -11.77 6.94 -3.48
C LYS A 127 -13.20 6.48 -3.25
N PRO A 128 -14.03 7.25 -2.54
CA PRO A 128 -15.39 6.87 -2.21
C PRO A 128 -16.24 6.46 -3.40
N LEU A 129 -16.11 7.12 -4.54
CA LEU A 129 -16.85 6.80 -5.75
C LEU A 129 -16.00 6.12 -6.83
N GLY A 130 -14.78 5.70 -6.52
CA GLY A 130 -13.86 5.12 -7.49
C GLY A 130 -13.33 6.15 -8.50
N ILE A 131 -12.81 5.67 -9.64
CA ILE A 131 -12.31 6.52 -10.73
C ILE A 131 -13.50 7.09 -11.48
N ARG A 132 -13.56 8.43 -11.60
CA ARG A 132 -14.64 9.08 -12.35
C ARG A 132 -16.03 8.55 -12.00
N ARG A 133 -16.28 8.27 -10.71
CA ARG A 133 -17.55 7.77 -10.14
C ARG A 133 -17.97 6.37 -10.60
N GLU A 134 -17.06 5.53 -11.09
CA GLU A 134 -17.38 4.17 -11.59
C GLU A 134 -18.01 3.23 -10.54
N LEU A 135 -17.81 3.52 -9.22
CA LEU A 135 -18.43 2.76 -8.13
C LEU A 135 -19.85 3.20 -7.79
N GLU A 136 -20.26 4.39 -8.19
CA GLU A 136 -21.54 4.95 -7.79
C GLU A 136 -22.75 4.06 -8.15
N PRO A 137 -22.85 3.53 -9.39
CA PRO A 137 -23.94 2.61 -9.74
C PRO A 137 -23.97 1.36 -8.85
N THR A 138 -22.79 0.86 -8.46
CA THR A 138 -22.68 -0.31 -7.56
C THR A 138 -23.15 0.02 -6.15
N LEU A 139 -22.72 1.16 -5.59
CA LEU A 139 -23.13 1.58 -4.24
C LEU A 139 -24.64 1.79 -4.15
N LEU A 140 -25.25 2.40 -5.16
CA LEU A 140 -26.70 2.60 -5.23
C LEU A 140 -27.46 1.27 -5.40
N ASP A 141 -26.97 0.38 -6.27
CA ASP A 141 -27.57 -0.94 -6.48
C ASP A 141 -27.49 -1.81 -5.21
N LEU A 142 -26.36 -1.82 -4.51
CA LEU A 142 -26.21 -2.51 -3.22
C LEU A 142 -27.17 -1.93 -2.15
N SER A 143 -27.26 -0.60 -2.07
CA SER A 143 -28.18 0.03 -1.11
C SER A 143 -29.64 -0.34 -1.37
N ALA A 144 -30.06 -0.45 -2.63
CA ALA A 144 -31.44 -0.73 -3.00
C ALA A 144 -31.80 -2.25 -2.96
N ARG A 145 -30.85 -3.11 -3.41
CA ARG A 145 -31.12 -4.54 -3.63
C ARG A 145 -30.51 -5.47 -2.58
N GLN A 146 -29.43 -5.04 -1.95
CA GLN A 146 -28.67 -5.82 -0.98
C GLN A 146 -28.33 -4.95 0.24
N PRO A 147 -29.33 -4.43 0.97
CA PRO A 147 -29.13 -3.49 2.07
C PRO A 147 -28.31 -4.08 3.24
N ARG A 148 -28.18 -5.41 3.30
CA ARG A 148 -27.36 -6.11 4.30
C ARG A 148 -25.86 -6.05 4.00
N THR A 149 -25.46 -5.78 2.75
CA THR A 149 -24.05 -5.62 2.40
C THR A 149 -23.44 -4.44 3.15
N ARG A 150 -22.46 -4.68 4.01
CA ARG A 150 -21.72 -3.64 4.71
C ARG A 150 -20.73 -2.97 3.75
N ARG A 151 -20.58 -1.67 3.84
CA ARG A 151 -19.74 -0.87 2.96
C ARG A 151 -18.69 -0.14 3.78
N VAL A 152 -17.43 -0.42 3.50
CA VAL A 152 -16.28 0.09 4.22
C VAL A 152 -15.36 0.83 3.27
N LEU A 153 -15.04 2.08 3.62
CA LEU A 153 -14.04 2.87 2.93
C LEU A 153 -12.71 2.79 3.68
N VAL A 154 -11.64 2.42 3.01
CA VAL A 154 -10.28 2.41 3.58
C VAL A 154 -9.51 3.60 3.07
N LEU A 155 -9.03 4.43 3.98
CA LEU A 155 -8.21 5.60 3.68
C LEU A 155 -6.82 5.43 4.28
N ARG A 156 -5.82 6.06 3.64
CA ARG A 156 -4.49 6.25 4.27
C ARG A 156 -4.57 7.39 5.28
N ASP A 157 -3.51 7.50 6.07
CA ASP A 157 -3.26 8.58 7.02
C ASP A 157 -3.49 9.97 6.41
N ILE A 158 -2.80 10.28 5.33
CA ILE A 158 -2.82 11.55 4.61
C ILE A 158 -3.07 11.27 3.13
N LEU A 159 -4.05 11.95 2.53
CA LEU A 159 -4.42 11.77 1.13
C LEU A 159 -3.71 12.78 0.22
N ASP A 160 -3.68 14.04 0.64
CA ASP A 160 -3.00 15.20 0.03
C ASP A 160 -3.19 16.38 1.00
N ARG A 161 -2.71 17.59 0.64
CA ARG A 161 -3.01 18.79 1.43
C ARG A 161 -4.52 19.03 1.54
N PRO A 162 -4.98 19.60 2.68
CA PRO A 162 -6.40 19.70 2.98
C PRO A 162 -7.21 20.43 1.89
N GLU A 163 -6.74 21.57 1.41
CA GLU A 163 -7.45 22.37 0.42
C GLU A 163 -7.69 21.60 -0.88
N ALA A 164 -6.67 20.84 -1.31
CA ALA A 164 -6.75 20.05 -2.53
C ALA A 164 -7.72 18.87 -2.40
N ILE A 165 -7.84 18.28 -1.20
CA ILE A 165 -8.78 17.17 -0.94
C ILE A 165 -10.20 17.72 -0.83
N ILE A 166 -10.43 18.79 -0.06
CA ILE A 166 -11.74 19.42 0.10
C ILE A 166 -12.31 19.76 -1.28
N ASP A 167 -11.57 20.55 -2.06
CA ASP A 167 -11.97 20.98 -3.39
C ASP A 167 -12.21 19.80 -4.36
N ASN A 168 -11.33 18.79 -4.35
CA ASN A 168 -11.51 17.60 -5.18
C ASN A 168 -12.73 16.78 -4.76
N TRP A 169 -12.96 16.63 -3.46
CA TRP A 169 -14.07 15.82 -2.95
C TRP A 169 -15.42 16.50 -3.15
N GLU A 170 -15.48 17.80 -3.02
CA GLU A 170 -16.68 18.60 -3.34
C GLU A 170 -17.02 18.49 -4.83
N ARG A 171 -16.07 18.82 -5.70
CA ARG A 171 -16.28 18.80 -7.17
C ARG A 171 -16.65 17.42 -7.71
N ASN A 172 -16.13 16.34 -7.14
CA ASN A 172 -16.36 14.96 -7.60
C ASN A 172 -17.46 14.23 -6.80
N GLY A 173 -18.12 14.90 -5.87
CA GLY A 173 -19.19 14.31 -5.06
C GLY A 173 -18.72 13.26 -4.04
N HIS A 174 -17.42 13.18 -3.78
CA HIS A 174 -16.86 12.18 -2.84
C HIS A 174 -17.32 12.44 -1.41
N ALA A 175 -17.39 13.72 -0.98
CA ALA A 175 -17.88 14.09 0.35
C ALA A 175 -19.35 13.69 0.54
N ALA A 176 -20.19 13.92 -0.49
CA ALA A 176 -21.61 13.54 -0.47
C ALA A 176 -21.84 12.02 -0.48
N ALA A 177 -20.85 11.23 -0.90
CA ALA A 177 -20.95 9.77 -0.92
C ALA A 177 -20.54 9.10 0.41
N LEU A 178 -19.95 9.81 1.35
CA LEU A 178 -19.51 9.24 2.64
C LEU A 178 -20.67 8.61 3.45
N PRO A 179 -21.88 9.16 3.45
CA PRO A 179 -23.03 8.51 4.11
C PRO A 179 -23.40 7.13 3.57
N LEU A 180 -22.95 6.78 2.36
CA LEU A 180 -23.15 5.44 1.79
C LEU A 180 -22.30 4.36 2.46
N TYR A 181 -21.32 4.73 3.28
CA TYR A 181 -20.42 3.81 3.97
C TYR A 181 -20.82 3.64 5.42
N ASP A 182 -20.78 2.40 5.90
CA ASP A 182 -21.03 2.05 7.31
C ASP A 182 -19.83 2.42 8.20
N ARG A 183 -18.60 2.30 7.67
CA ARG A 183 -17.34 2.69 8.34
C ARG A 183 -16.35 3.31 7.36
N ILE A 184 -15.51 4.17 7.90
CA ILE A 184 -14.35 4.77 7.23
C ILE A 184 -13.12 4.41 8.05
N LEU A 185 -12.36 3.41 7.59
CA LEU A 185 -11.18 2.93 8.28
C LEU A 185 -9.95 3.70 7.81
N VAL A 186 -9.29 4.40 8.73
CA VAL A 186 -8.10 5.20 8.43
C VAL A 186 -6.86 4.44 8.90
N LEU A 187 -5.98 4.15 7.96
CA LEU A 187 -4.69 3.52 8.21
C LEU A 187 -3.67 4.59 8.66
N GLY A 188 -3.83 5.05 9.89
CA GLY A 188 -3.08 6.11 10.52
C GLY A 188 -3.58 6.37 11.94
N GLN A 189 -2.99 7.34 12.62
CA GLN A 189 -3.35 7.75 13.98
C GLN A 189 -3.97 9.14 13.98
N ARG A 190 -5.00 9.32 14.80
CA ARG A 190 -5.71 10.59 14.91
C ARG A 190 -4.81 11.72 15.44
N GLU A 191 -3.95 11.37 16.38
CA GLU A 191 -3.01 12.29 17.04
C GLU A 191 -1.95 12.82 16.07
N ILE A 192 -1.63 12.05 15.03
CA ILE A 192 -0.69 12.44 13.96
C ILE A 192 -1.40 13.31 12.93
N PHE A 193 -2.56 12.84 12.44
CA PHE A 193 -3.34 13.58 11.47
C PHE A 193 -4.84 13.29 11.62
N ASP A 194 -5.58 14.20 12.25
CA ASP A 194 -7.04 14.12 12.32
C ASP A 194 -7.66 14.39 10.97
N LEU A 195 -7.80 13.34 10.16
CA LEU A 195 -8.35 13.38 8.81
C LEU A 195 -9.74 14.03 8.78
N GLY A 196 -10.61 13.67 9.73
CA GLY A 196 -11.97 14.19 9.81
C GLY A 196 -12.03 15.70 10.01
N SER A 197 -11.15 16.23 10.84
CA SER A 197 -11.02 17.66 11.13
C SER A 197 -10.31 18.39 9.99
N ARG A 198 -9.17 17.88 9.56
CA ARG A 198 -8.32 18.51 8.52
C ARG A 198 -9.05 18.61 7.18
N TYR A 199 -9.84 17.60 6.79
CA TYR A 199 -10.62 17.62 5.55
C TYR A 199 -12.05 18.14 5.73
N ARG A 200 -12.37 18.78 6.88
CA ARG A 200 -13.66 19.41 7.18
C ARG A 200 -14.85 18.50 6.95
N LEU A 201 -14.73 17.22 7.33
CA LEU A 201 -15.83 16.28 7.16
C LEU A 201 -16.99 16.61 8.11
N THR A 202 -18.22 16.28 7.69
CA THR A 202 -19.42 16.48 8.50
C THR A 202 -19.36 15.66 9.80
N ALA A 203 -20.11 16.05 10.82
CA ALA A 203 -20.17 15.31 12.09
C ALA A 203 -20.54 13.84 11.85
N ALA A 204 -21.57 13.57 11.05
CA ALA A 204 -22.02 12.22 10.71
C ALA A 204 -20.94 11.37 9.98
N ALA A 205 -20.10 11.99 9.15
CA ALA A 205 -18.96 11.31 8.53
C ALA A 205 -17.85 11.03 9.54
N ARG A 206 -17.57 11.96 10.47
CA ARG A 206 -16.56 11.79 11.52
C ARG A 206 -16.90 10.65 12.49
N GLU A 207 -18.17 10.46 12.83
CA GLU A 207 -18.65 9.37 13.68
C GLU A 207 -18.39 7.98 13.09
N ARG A 208 -18.24 7.90 11.76
CA ARG A 208 -17.93 6.66 11.04
C ARG A 208 -16.44 6.38 10.92
N ILE A 209 -15.58 7.34 11.29
CA ILE A 209 -14.13 7.18 11.18
C ILE A 209 -13.62 6.34 12.35
N VAL A 210 -12.86 5.30 12.01
CA VAL A 210 -12.05 4.52 12.94
C VAL A 210 -10.60 4.61 12.50
N TYR A 211 -9.73 5.08 13.39
CA TYR A 211 -8.29 5.09 13.17
C TYR A 211 -7.72 3.74 13.61
N CYS A 212 -7.17 3.01 12.65
CA CYS A 212 -6.68 1.65 12.88
C CYS A 212 -5.19 1.59 13.26
N GLY A 213 -4.45 2.69 13.14
CA GLY A 213 -3.00 2.69 13.18
C GLY A 213 -2.37 2.40 11.81
N TYR A 214 -1.05 2.40 11.75
CA TYR A 214 -0.29 2.15 10.52
C TYR A 214 -0.13 0.65 10.26
N LEU A 215 0.16 0.30 8.99
CA LEU A 215 0.35 -1.11 8.62
C LEU A 215 1.73 -1.58 9.07
N ARG A 216 1.78 -2.61 9.91
CA ARG A 216 3.03 -3.31 10.21
C ARG A 216 3.51 -4.07 9.00
N LYS A 217 4.77 -3.87 8.63
CA LYS A 217 5.43 -4.50 7.48
C LYS A 217 6.80 -5.03 7.89
N GLU A 218 6.80 -6.19 8.48
CA GLU A 218 8.01 -6.88 8.91
C GLU A 218 8.38 -7.97 7.90
N ALA A 219 9.67 -8.14 7.68
CA ALA A 219 10.17 -9.29 6.95
C ALA A 219 10.16 -10.52 7.85
N PRO A 220 9.95 -11.73 7.30
CA PRO A 220 10.11 -12.97 8.06
C PRO A 220 11.47 -13.06 8.77
N ALA A 221 11.52 -13.76 9.90
CA ALA A 221 12.76 -14.00 10.61
C ALA A 221 13.81 -14.65 9.69
N GLY A 222 15.07 -14.23 9.82
CA GLY A 222 16.18 -14.71 8.99
C GLY A 222 16.27 -14.07 7.59
N THR A 223 15.30 -13.23 7.20
CA THR A 223 15.33 -12.57 5.88
C THR A 223 16.52 -11.63 5.74
N ARG A 224 16.90 -10.88 6.80
CA ARG A 224 18.07 -9.99 6.78
C ARG A 224 19.34 -10.75 6.38
N GLU A 225 19.61 -11.85 7.06
CA GLU A 225 20.79 -12.68 6.84
C GLU A 225 20.75 -13.36 5.48
N ALA A 226 19.58 -13.83 5.05
CA ALA A 226 19.40 -14.46 3.74
C ALA A 226 19.68 -13.45 2.59
N VAL A 227 19.11 -12.24 2.66
CA VAL A 227 19.34 -11.20 1.66
C VAL A 227 20.79 -10.74 1.64
N ARG A 228 21.40 -10.50 2.81
CA ARG A 228 22.82 -10.10 2.88
C ARG A 228 23.73 -11.17 2.26
N ARG A 229 23.47 -12.44 2.59
CA ARG A 229 24.25 -13.58 2.04
C ARG A 229 24.08 -13.71 0.53
N SER A 230 22.85 -13.65 0.02
CA SER A 230 22.59 -13.75 -1.43
C SER A 230 23.20 -12.61 -2.24
N ARG A 231 23.44 -11.44 -1.60
CA ARG A 231 24.06 -10.25 -2.18
C ARG A 231 25.56 -10.15 -1.90
N GLY A 232 26.17 -11.14 -1.23
CA GLY A 232 27.58 -11.13 -0.86
C GLY A 232 27.94 -9.96 0.06
N ILE A 233 27.01 -9.51 0.90
CA ILE A 233 27.23 -8.43 1.88
C ILE A 233 27.72 -9.06 3.17
N ARG A 234 28.92 -8.69 3.61
CA ARG A 234 29.54 -9.24 4.81
C ARG A 234 28.89 -8.66 6.07
N GLU A 235 29.08 -9.33 7.19
CA GLU A 235 28.44 -8.92 8.46
C GLU A 235 29.00 -7.59 8.98
N GLU A 236 30.29 -7.35 8.78
CA GLU A 236 30.97 -6.11 9.14
C GLU A 236 30.63 -4.93 8.25
N GLU A 237 30.10 -5.15 7.04
CA GLU A 237 29.70 -4.08 6.11
C GLU A 237 28.39 -3.44 6.54
N GLN A 238 28.24 -2.15 6.40
CA GLN A 238 26.96 -1.44 6.53
C GLN A 238 26.27 -1.35 5.17
N LEU A 239 24.97 -1.62 5.12
CA LEU A 239 24.19 -1.54 3.90
C LEU A 239 23.33 -0.28 3.88
N LEU A 240 23.57 0.56 2.87
CA LEU A 240 22.72 1.70 2.51
C LEU A 240 21.70 1.26 1.46
N LEU A 241 20.43 1.57 1.68
CA LEU A 241 19.38 1.34 0.68
C LEU A 241 18.82 2.67 0.23
N VAL A 242 18.85 2.94 -1.08
CA VAL A 242 18.21 4.11 -1.68
C VAL A 242 16.99 3.68 -2.47
N THR A 243 15.80 4.21 -2.15
CA THR A 243 14.57 3.89 -2.88
C THR A 243 13.57 5.05 -2.89
N PRO A 244 13.25 5.59 -4.07
CA PRO A 244 12.14 6.54 -4.22
C PRO A 244 10.76 5.88 -4.26
N GLY A 245 10.68 4.55 -4.17
CA GLY A 245 9.44 3.80 -4.34
C GLY A 245 9.12 3.50 -5.80
N GLY A 246 8.03 4.04 -6.37
CA GLY A 246 7.69 3.85 -7.80
C GLY A 246 8.72 4.42 -8.76
N GLY A 247 9.36 5.51 -8.39
CA GLY A 247 10.48 6.10 -9.13
C GLY A 247 10.10 7.25 -10.08
N GLU A 248 8.81 7.55 -10.27
CA GLU A 248 8.35 8.61 -11.18
C GLU A 248 9.07 9.95 -10.95
N ASP A 249 9.21 10.35 -9.68
CA ASP A 249 9.81 11.63 -9.23
C ASP A 249 11.17 11.41 -8.54
N GLY A 250 11.73 10.21 -8.66
CA GLY A 250 12.88 9.77 -7.86
C GLY A 250 14.25 10.18 -8.40
N GLU A 251 14.31 10.78 -9.58
CA GLU A 251 15.58 11.09 -10.27
C GLU A 251 16.52 11.93 -9.41
N ARG A 252 16.03 13.06 -8.86
CA ARG A 252 16.81 13.97 -8.02
C ARG A 252 17.36 13.29 -6.76
N LEU A 253 16.54 12.45 -6.10
CA LEU A 253 16.98 11.73 -4.90
C LEU A 253 18.10 10.75 -5.21
N VAL A 254 17.93 9.93 -6.26
CA VAL A 254 18.91 8.93 -6.67
C VAL A 254 20.21 9.60 -7.11
N GLU A 255 20.11 10.68 -7.88
CA GLU A 255 21.30 11.45 -8.32
C GLU A 255 22.06 12.05 -7.13
N ALA A 256 21.36 12.70 -6.20
CA ALA A 256 21.98 13.25 -5.01
C ALA A 256 22.64 12.17 -4.14
N ALA A 257 22.02 10.99 -4.02
CA ALA A 257 22.58 9.87 -3.28
C ALA A 257 23.87 9.33 -3.95
N LEU A 258 23.87 9.14 -5.27
CA LEU A 258 25.07 8.69 -6.00
C LEU A 258 26.23 9.70 -5.91
N LEU A 259 25.93 11.00 -6.00
CA LEU A 259 26.93 12.05 -5.81
C LEU A 259 27.44 12.08 -4.36
N ALA A 260 26.57 11.87 -3.37
CA ALA A 260 26.97 11.75 -1.97
C ALA A 260 27.87 10.53 -1.75
N PHE A 261 27.57 9.38 -2.36
CA PHE A 261 28.42 8.18 -2.29
C PHE A 261 29.80 8.43 -2.90
N ARG A 262 29.88 9.12 -4.03
CA ARG A 262 31.17 9.53 -4.63
C ARG A 262 32.00 10.36 -3.67
N GLN A 263 31.37 11.30 -2.95
CA GLN A 263 32.08 12.13 -1.95
C GLN A 263 32.52 11.31 -0.74
N LEU A 264 31.70 10.36 -0.25
CA LEU A 264 32.06 9.48 0.86
C LEU A 264 33.26 8.60 0.51
N LEU A 265 33.29 8.07 -0.72
CA LEU A 265 34.44 7.29 -1.22
C LEU A 265 35.73 8.13 -1.36
N ALA A 266 35.61 9.37 -1.83
CA ALA A 266 36.76 10.27 -2.04
C ALA A 266 37.36 10.79 -0.72
N ARG A 267 36.55 10.98 0.33
CA ARG A 267 36.99 11.61 1.59
C ARG A 267 37.84 10.72 2.47
N GLN A 268 37.81 9.38 2.28
CA GLN A 268 38.49 8.41 3.16
C GLN A 268 38.33 8.77 4.66
N ASP A 269 37.11 9.10 5.07
CA ASP A 269 36.79 9.62 6.40
C ASP A 269 37.25 8.59 7.46
N PRO A 270 38.21 8.94 8.34
CA PRO A 270 38.71 8.02 9.37
C PRO A 270 37.66 7.63 10.40
N HIS A 271 36.54 8.36 10.48
CA HIS A 271 35.41 8.02 11.32
C HIS A 271 34.50 6.95 10.70
N LEU A 272 34.61 6.65 9.39
CA LEU A 272 33.98 5.52 8.75
C LEU A 272 34.72 4.23 9.07
N SER A 273 34.65 3.79 10.32
CA SER A 273 35.42 2.64 10.85
C SER A 273 35.03 1.28 10.22
N ARG A 274 33.99 1.25 9.43
CA ARG A 274 33.47 0.04 8.76
C ARG A 274 33.26 0.27 7.28
N PRO A 275 33.54 -0.76 6.45
CA PRO A 275 33.19 -0.70 5.04
C PRO A 275 31.67 -0.62 4.88
N TRP A 276 31.22 0.03 3.82
CA TRP A 276 29.81 0.13 3.48
C TRP A 276 29.56 -0.23 2.02
N ARG A 277 28.36 -0.67 1.74
CA ARG A 277 27.85 -0.91 0.41
C ARG A 277 26.50 -0.22 0.25
N ALA A 278 26.09 0.03 -1.00
CA ALA A 278 24.81 0.61 -1.29
C ALA A 278 24.05 -0.21 -2.33
N ILE A 279 22.74 -0.30 -2.15
CA ILE A 279 21.79 -0.80 -3.16
C ILE A 279 20.87 0.36 -3.50
N VAL A 280 20.81 0.70 -4.78
CA VAL A 280 19.91 1.73 -5.31
C VAL A 280 18.82 1.04 -6.11
N VAL A 281 17.56 1.16 -5.67
CA VAL A 281 16.39 0.66 -6.41
C VAL A 281 15.63 1.84 -6.98
N SER A 282 15.84 2.16 -8.25
CA SER A 282 15.34 3.37 -8.91
C SER A 282 13.80 3.44 -9.02
N GLY A 283 13.14 2.30 -9.01
CA GLY A 283 11.71 2.18 -9.27
C GLY A 283 11.39 2.01 -10.78
N PRO A 284 10.35 1.20 -11.11
CA PRO A 284 10.01 0.87 -12.50
C PRO A 284 9.47 2.07 -13.30
N GLU A 285 9.01 3.12 -12.62
CA GLU A 285 8.34 4.28 -13.21
C GLU A 285 9.30 5.45 -13.49
N MET A 286 10.57 5.32 -13.11
CA MET A 286 11.59 6.29 -13.49
C MET A 286 11.78 6.31 -15.00
N ARG A 287 11.88 7.50 -15.58
CA ARG A 287 12.10 7.66 -17.02
C ARG A 287 13.35 6.88 -17.45
N ARG A 288 13.24 6.24 -18.60
CA ARG A 288 14.28 5.32 -19.10
C ARG A 288 15.64 6.02 -19.22
N GLU A 289 15.65 7.20 -19.81
CA GLU A 289 16.87 7.98 -20.06
C GLU A 289 17.55 8.38 -18.72
N ALA A 290 16.77 8.84 -17.74
CA ALA A 290 17.26 9.16 -16.42
C ALA A 290 17.84 7.92 -15.72
N ARG A 291 17.15 6.80 -15.80
CA ARG A 291 17.57 5.53 -15.20
C ARG A 291 18.86 5.00 -15.83
N GLU A 292 18.99 5.06 -17.16
CA GLU A 292 20.21 4.65 -17.87
C GLU A 292 21.40 5.53 -17.49
N ARG A 293 21.20 6.84 -17.43
CA ARG A 293 22.23 7.81 -17.00
C ARG A 293 22.67 7.55 -15.55
N LEU A 294 21.73 7.37 -14.63
CA LEU A 294 22.02 7.13 -13.22
C LEU A 294 22.71 5.77 -12.98
N ARG A 295 22.34 4.75 -13.76
CA ARG A 295 23.01 3.45 -13.74
C ARG A 295 24.49 3.59 -14.13
N GLN A 296 24.80 4.32 -15.18
CA GLN A 296 26.21 4.57 -15.56
C GLN A 296 26.98 5.23 -14.44
N VAL A 297 26.37 6.21 -13.75
CA VAL A 297 27.02 6.84 -12.59
C VAL A 297 27.25 5.84 -11.45
N ALA A 298 26.31 4.93 -11.22
CA ALA A 298 26.41 3.91 -10.18
C ALA A 298 27.48 2.85 -10.52
N ASP A 299 27.60 2.44 -11.78
CA ASP A 299 28.57 1.45 -12.25
C ASP A 299 30.03 1.93 -12.05
N ASP A 300 30.26 3.25 -12.01
CA ASP A 300 31.56 3.86 -11.71
C ASP A 300 31.88 3.90 -10.20
N LEU A 301 30.95 3.51 -9.32
CA LEU A 301 31.10 3.60 -7.87
C LEU A 301 31.32 2.22 -7.25
N PRO A 302 32.49 1.93 -6.68
CA PRO A 302 32.75 0.64 -6.05
C PRO A 302 31.81 0.40 -4.86
N GLY A 303 31.21 -0.79 -4.81
CA GLY A 303 30.29 -1.18 -3.74
C GLY A 303 28.85 -0.63 -3.87
N VAL A 304 28.49 -0.08 -5.03
CA VAL A 304 27.14 0.40 -5.33
C VAL A 304 26.48 -0.50 -6.37
N ASP A 305 25.40 -1.16 -5.99
CA ASP A 305 24.56 -1.96 -6.88
C ASP A 305 23.33 -1.15 -7.30
N PHE A 306 22.99 -1.16 -8.60
CA PHE A 306 21.84 -0.42 -9.14
C PHE A 306 20.81 -1.34 -9.77
N GLU A 307 19.57 -1.29 -9.26
CA GLU A 307 18.44 -2.08 -9.73
C GLU A 307 17.26 -1.19 -10.16
N THR A 308 16.52 -1.67 -11.16
CA THR A 308 15.29 -0.99 -11.56
C THR A 308 14.12 -1.30 -10.62
N PHE A 309 14.03 -2.55 -10.20
CA PHE A 309 12.93 -3.08 -9.39
C PHE A 309 13.40 -4.26 -8.56
N SER A 310 12.87 -4.36 -7.36
CA SER A 310 13.04 -5.57 -6.54
C SER A 310 11.68 -6.11 -6.11
N GLY A 311 11.46 -7.41 -6.33
CA GLY A 311 10.31 -8.15 -5.78
C GLY A 311 10.41 -8.31 -4.26
N GLU A 312 11.62 -8.24 -3.70
CA GLU A 312 11.94 -8.47 -2.29
C GLU A 312 12.20 -7.17 -1.51
N MET A 313 11.48 -6.09 -1.81
CA MET A 313 11.73 -4.77 -1.23
C MET A 313 11.73 -4.79 0.30
N ILE A 314 10.81 -5.54 0.91
CA ILE A 314 10.75 -5.69 2.36
C ILE A 314 12.01 -6.39 2.92
N GLY A 315 12.56 -7.33 2.18
CA GLY A 315 13.82 -8.00 2.51
C GLY A 315 15.03 -7.06 2.39
N LEU A 316 15.07 -6.21 1.36
CA LEU A 316 16.11 -5.18 1.22
C LEU A 316 16.07 -4.17 2.36
N VAL A 317 14.88 -3.71 2.76
CA VAL A 317 14.70 -2.84 3.93
C VAL A 317 15.18 -3.58 5.20
N ALA A 318 14.85 -4.86 5.36
CA ALA A 318 15.33 -5.67 6.49
C ALA A 318 16.86 -5.78 6.52
N ALA A 319 17.48 -5.99 5.35
CA ALA A 319 18.92 -6.11 5.21
C ALA A 319 19.69 -4.80 5.44
N ALA A 320 19.05 -3.66 5.13
CA ALA A 320 19.64 -2.34 5.25
C ALA A 320 19.94 -1.94 6.71
N ASP A 321 20.98 -1.13 6.90
CA ASP A 321 21.28 -0.45 8.15
C ASP A 321 20.78 1.01 8.11
N ILE A 322 20.78 1.62 6.93
CA ILE A 322 20.28 2.98 6.68
C ILE A 322 19.43 2.98 5.40
N VAL A 323 18.31 3.68 5.42
CA VAL A 323 17.41 3.83 4.26
C VAL A 323 17.33 5.30 3.87
N VAL A 324 17.49 5.59 2.58
CA VAL A 324 17.21 6.92 1.99
C VAL A 324 15.98 6.77 1.08
N SER A 325 14.93 7.51 1.35
CA SER A 325 13.66 7.35 0.61
C SER A 325 12.86 8.64 0.47
N MET A 326 11.79 8.58 -0.34
CA MET A 326 10.88 9.74 -0.55
C MET A 326 9.69 9.79 0.43
N GLY A 327 9.56 8.91 1.40
CA GLY A 327 8.51 9.00 2.42
C GLY A 327 7.10 8.60 1.96
N GLY A 328 6.97 7.77 0.93
CA GLY A 328 5.68 7.17 0.58
C GLY A 328 5.13 6.32 1.73
N TYR A 329 3.79 6.26 1.89
CA TYR A 329 3.12 5.55 2.99
C TYR A 329 3.69 4.14 3.27
N ASN A 330 3.81 3.33 2.21
CA ASN A 330 4.31 1.96 2.36
C ASN A 330 5.76 1.92 2.84
N THR A 331 6.62 2.78 2.29
CA THR A 331 8.04 2.83 2.65
C THR A 331 8.24 3.32 4.09
N ILE A 332 7.45 4.31 4.53
CA ILE A 332 7.47 4.74 5.94
C ILE A 332 7.05 3.60 6.85
N CYS A 333 5.96 2.87 6.52
CA CYS A 333 5.56 1.69 7.27
C CYS A 333 6.66 0.62 7.33
N GLU A 334 7.38 0.39 6.24
CA GLU A 334 8.50 -0.56 6.17
C GLU A 334 9.68 -0.12 7.04
N ILE A 335 10.07 1.17 6.96
CA ILE A 335 11.16 1.75 7.76
C ILE A 335 10.85 1.63 9.26
N VAL A 336 9.66 2.07 9.68
CA VAL A 336 9.29 2.09 11.10
C VAL A 336 9.07 0.68 11.64
N SER A 337 8.39 -0.20 10.89
CA SER A 337 8.17 -1.59 11.31
C SER A 337 9.49 -2.34 11.54
N GLN A 338 10.50 -2.03 10.75
CA GLN A 338 11.81 -2.69 10.82
C GLN A 338 12.84 -1.86 11.60
N ARG A 339 12.42 -0.75 12.23
CA ARG A 339 13.23 0.12 13.09
C ARG A 339 14.52 0.57 12.40
N LYS A 340 14.39 1.07 11.14
CA LYS A 340 15.55 1.47 10.34
C LYS A 340 15.86 2.94 10.53
N ARG A 341 17.14 3.26 10.69
CA ARG A 341 17.60 4.64 10.56
C ARG A 341 17.36 5.10 9.13
N ALA A 342 16.80 6.28 8.95
CA ALA A 342 16.46 6.73 7.61
C ALA A 342 16.63 8.24 7.42
N ILE A 343 16.85 8.62 6.16
CA ILE A 343 16.73 9.98 5.66
C ILE A 343 15.56 9.99 4.69
N VAL A 344 14.59 10.85 4.95
CA VAL A 344 13.39 10.99 4.14
C VAL A 344 13.43 12.32 3.40
N VAL A 345 13.39 12.25 2.07
CA VAL A 345 13.32 13.40 1.17
C VAL A 345 11.94 13.36 0.51
N PRO A 346 10.93 14.01 1.09
CA PRO A 346 9.55 13.85 0.63
C PRO A 346 9.32 14.53 -0.71
N ARG A 347 8.43 13.96 -1.52
CA ARG A 347 7.89 14.62 -2.69
C ARG A 347 6.99 15.79 -2.27
N VAL A 348 7.10 16.92 -2.98
CA VAL A 348 6.23 18.10 -2.80
C VAL A 348 5.29 18.32 -3.97
N GLU A 349 5.59 17.78 -5.17
CA GLU A 349 4.77 17.87 -6.37
C GLU A 349 4.64 16.50 -7.05
N PRO A 350 3.52 16.20 -7.72
CA PRO A 350 2.29 16.97 -7.90
C PRO A 350 1.30 16.83 -6.72
N THR A 351 1.66 16.12 -5.67
CA THR A 351 0.85 15.95 -4.43
C THR A 351 1.75 16.09 -3.22
N GLU A 352 1.24 16.73 -2.17
CA GLU A 352 1.98 17.03 -0.95
C GLU A 352 1.79 15.98 0.17
N GLU A 353 1.21 14.82 -0.14
CA GLU A 353 0.96 13.77 0.85
C GLU A 353 2.23 13.30 1.59
N GLN A 354 3.38 13.31 0.89
CA GLN A 354 4.65 12.86 1.47
C GLN A 354 5.29 13.93 2.34
N SER A 355 5.26 15.19 1.90
CA SER A 355 5.76 16.31 2.70
C SER A 355 4.96 16.49 3.98
N LEU A 356 3.62 16.48 3.89
CA LEU A 356 2.76 16.53 5.08
C LEU A 356 3.01 15.37 6.03
N ARG A 357 3.22 14.15 5.50
CA ARG A 357 3.57 13.00 6.34
C ARG A 357 4.91 13.19 7.03
N ALA A 358 5.91 13.68 6.29
CA ALA A 358 7.23 13.95 6.85
C ALA A 358 7.18 15.06 7.91
N GLU A 359 6.39 16.11 7.69
CA GLU A 359 6.14 17.18 8.67
C GLU A 359 5.45 16.66 9.95
N CYS A 360 4.47 15.76 9.81
CA CYS A 360 3.76 15.20 10.96
C CYS A 360 4.60 14.17 11.73
N LEU A 361 5.40 13.36 11.05
CA LEU A 361 6.18 12.28 11.66
C LEU A 361 7.60 12.68 12.04
N GLY A 362 8.18 13.69 11.39
CA GLY A 362 9.53 14.19 11.66
C GLY A 362 9.76 14.57 13.13
N PRO A 363 8.84 15.33 13.78
CA PRO A 363 8.96 15.67 15.19
C PRO A 363 9.01 14.48 16.15
N LEU A 364 8.57 13.29 15.72
CA LEU A 364 8.71 12.06 16.51
C LEU A 364 10.14 11.51 16.52
N GLY A 365 11.06 12.09 15.73
CA GLY A 365 12.47 11.69 15.67
C GLY A 365 12.70 10.29 15.08
N LEU A 366 11.72 9.72 14.36
CA LEU A 366 11.81 8.37 13.78
C LEU A 366 12.78 8.30 12.59
N PHE A 367 13.02 9.43 11.93
CA PHE A 367 13.93 9.57 10.80
C PHE A 367 14.27 11.05 10.57
N ASP A 368 15.38 11.30 9.88
CA ASP A 368 15.74 12.64 9.43
C ASP A 368 14.90 13.05 8.22
N VAL A 369 14.41 14.29 8.22
CA VAL A 369 13.68 14.87 7.07
C VAL A 369 14.56 15.90 6.39
N VAL A 370 14.69 15.79 5.07
CA VAL A 370 15.37 16.77 4.23
C VAL A 370 14.38 17.30 3.19
N HIS A 371 14.10 18.61 3.23
CA HIS A 371 13.22 19.20 2.21
C HIS A 371 13.86 19.06 0.82
N PRO A 372 13.10 18.71 -0.24
CA PRO A 372 13.69 18.48 -1.57
C PRO A 372 14.42 19.70 -2.14
N ASP A 373 14.03 20.93 -1.79
CA ASP A 373 14.75 22.14 -2.21
C ASP A 373 16.08 22.33 -1.49
N GLN A 374 16.26 21.68 -0.34
CA GLN A 374 17.49 21.66 0.44
C GLN A 374 18.32 20.40 0.19
N LEU A 375 17.90 19.56 -0.75
CA LEU A 375 18.62 18.34 -1.11
C LEU A 375 19.93 18.70 -1.84
N ASP A 376 21.00 18.72 -1.09
CA ASP A 376 22.37 18.92 -1.57
C ASP A 376 23.19 17.66 -1.36
N PRO A 377 23.94 17.19 -2.37
CA PRO A 377 24.76 15.97 -2.26
C PRO A 377 25.80 16.03 -1.14
N THR A 378 26.34 17.21 -0.84
CA THR A 378 27.36 17.38 0.20
C THR A 378 26.77 17.30 1.60
N ASP A 379 25.58 17.90 1.81
CA ASP A 379 24.83 17.76 3.06
C ASP A 379 24.36 16.31 3.25
N LEU A 380 23.88 15.67 2.20
CA LEU A 380 23.48 14.25 2.24
C LEU A 380 24.67 13.35 2.59
N ALA A 381 25.84 13.58 2.00
CA ALA A 381 27.06 12.85 2.34
C ALA A 381 27.44 13.04 3.81
N ARG A 382 27.36 14.24 4.34
CA ARG A 382 27.61 14.55 5.75
C ARG A 382 26.65 13.79 6.68
N ARG A 383 25.34 13.82 6.39
CA ARG A 383 24.31 13.09 7.17
C ARG A 383 24.54 11.58 7.12
N LEU A 384 24.84 11.04 5.95
CA LEU A 384 25.16 9.62 5.79
C LEU A 384 26.42 9.23 6.58
N ALA A 385 27.48 10.06 6.52
CA ALA A 385 28.68 9.83 7.33
C ALA A 385 28.37 9.79 8.83
N GLN A 386 27.56 10.71 9.32
CA GLN A 386 27.10 10.72 10.72
C GLN A 386 26.33 9.44 11.10
N LEU A 387 25.42 9.00 10.25
CA LEU A 387 24.66 7.76 10.48
C LEU A 387 25.55 6.50 10.40
N LEU A 388 26.53 6.47 9.50
CA LEU A 388 27.48 5.37 9.36
C LEU A 388 28.45 5.29 10.56
N SER A 389 28.89 6.44 11.09
CA SER A 389 29.84 6.52 12.21
C SER A 389 29.16 6.25 13.56
N ASN A 390 27.89 6.68 13.72
CA ASN A 390 27.19 6.66 15.00
C ASN A 390 26.19 5.49 15.10
N ARG A 391 26.69 4.30 15.44
CA ARG A 391 25.84 3.11 15.67
C ARG A 391 25.12 3.12 17.01
N GLU A 392 25.66 3.85 17.97
CA GLU A 392 25.15 3.95 19.35
C GLU A 392 24.22 5.15 19.56
N ALA A 393 23.80 5.82 18.45
CA ALA A 393 22.83 6.89 18.55
C ALA A 393 21.57 6.38 19.28
N VAL A 394 21.04 7.20 20.18
CA VAL A 394 19.80 6.93 20.90
C VAL A 394 18.76 6.45 19.90
N SER A 395 18.30 5.21 20.08
CA SER A 395 17.26 4.66 19.22
C SER A 395 16.01 5.48 19.39
N PRO A 396 15.31 5.86 18.31
CA PRO A 396 14.01 6.52 18.43
C PRO A 396 13.04 5.68 19.26
N ASP A 397 12.12 6.34 19.90
CA ASP A 397 10.98 5.65 20.51
C ASP A 397 10.01 5.19 19.42
N TRP A 398 10.24 3.97 18.93
CA TRP A 398 9.41 3.35 17.89
C TRP A 398 7.97 3.08 18.33
N GLY A 399 7.68 3.15 19.66
CA GLY A 399 6.35 2.96 20.23
C GLY A 399 5.40 4.13 19.99
N GLN A 400 5.90 5.28 19.56
CA GLN A 400 5.07 6.45 19.24
C GLN A 400 4.17 6.24 18.03
N LEU A 401 4.52 5.30 17.14
CA LEU A 401 3.69 4.96 15.99
C LEU A 401 2.98 3.62 16.23
N ASP A 402 1.64 3.66 16.29
CA ASP A 402 0.83 2.44 16.38
C ASP A 402 0.87 1.68 15.05
N LEU A 403 1.46 0.50 15.05
CA LEU A 403 1.60 -0.39 13.90
C LEU A 403 0.55 -1.52 13.89
N ASN A 404 -0.55 -1.41 14.64
CA ASN A 404 -1.59 -2.43 14.72
C ASN A 404 -2.70 -2.27 13.66
N GLY A 405 -2.40 -1.59 12.53
CA GLY A 405 -3.38 -1.27 11.51
C GLY A 405 -4.13 -2.48 10.93
N LEU A 406 -3.44 -3.58 10.65
CA LEU A 406 -4.09 -4.79 10.14
C LEU A 406 -4.98 -5.49 11.18
N PRO A 407 -4.53 -5.76 12.41
CA PRO A 407 -5.38 -6.33 13.45
C PRO A 407 -6.59 -5.45 13.81
N ALA A 408 -6.42 -4.13 13.86
CA ALA A 408 -7.52 -3.21 14.15
C ALA A 408 -8.56 -3.20 13.04
N LEU A 409 -8.11 -3.13 11.78
CA LEU A 409 -8.99 -3.23 10.61
C LEU A 409 -9.74 -4.57 10.59
N ALA A 410 -9.07 -5.68 10.90
CA ALA A 410 -9.70 -7.01 10.91
C ALA A 410 -10.80 -7.11 11.97
N ARG A 411 -10.61 -6.55 13.16
CA ARG A 411 -11.66 -6.48 14.20
C ARG A 411 -12.89 -5.69 13.75
N GLU A 412 -12.69 -4.56 13.07
CA GLU A 412 -13.81 -3.76 12.53
C GLU A 412 -14.58 -4.52 11.45
N VAL A 413 -13.87 -5.23 10.57
CA VAL A 413 -14.50 -6.06 9.54
C VAL A 413 -15.29 -7.22 10.18
N GLU A 414 -14.71 -7.90 11.17
CA GLU A 414 -15.36 -8.99 11.92
C GLU A 414 -16.64 -8.50 12.63
N ALA A 415 -16.57 -7.38 13.33
CA ALA A 415 -17.73 -6.78 13.99
C ALA A 415 -18.86 -6.49 13.00
N LEU A 416 -18.53 -5.87 11.85
CA LEU A 416 -19.54 -5.56 10.83
C LEU A 416 -20.18 -6.82 10.20
N LEU A 417 -19.41 -7.89 10.06
CA LEU A 417 -19.92 -9.16 9.54
C LEU A 417 -20.72 -9.93 10.58
N GLY A 418 -20.41 -9.81 11.90
CA GLY A 418 -21.14 -10.40 13.02
C GLY A 418 -22.49 -9.74 13.26
N ASP A 419 -22.56 -8.40 13.28
CA ASP A 419 -23.82 -7.63 13.44
C ASP A 419 -24.90 -7.99 12.40
N GLY A 420 -24.50 -8.53 11.26
CA GLY A 420 -25.41 -8.98 10.21
C GLY A 420 -26.18 -10.26 10.57
N GLU A 421 -25.66 -11.09 11.46
CA GLU A 421 -26.28 -12.33 11.92
C GLU A 421 -27.38 -12.08 12.95
N GLU A 422 -27.10 -11.22 13.93
CA GLU A 422 -28.09 -10.89 14.98
C GLU A 422 -29.35 -10.24 14.41
N ARG A 423 -29.22 -9.33 13.45
CA ARG A 423 -30.38 -8.73 12.76
C ARG A 423 -31.14 -9.72 11.90
N GLY A 424 -30.49 -10.71 11.30
CA GLY A 424 -31.12 -11.75 10.47
C GLY A 424 -31.88 -12.77 11.29
N VAL A 425 -31.54 -13.03 12.54
CA VAL A 425 -32.25 -13.89 13.48
C VAL A 425 -33.52 -13.19 13.99
N SER A 426 -33.39 -11.92 14.41
CA SER A 426 -34.52 -11.11 14.92
C SER A 426 -35.65 -10.92 13.87
N GLU A 427 -35.28 -10.74 12.58
CA GLU A 427 -36.28 -10.60 11.51
C GLU A 427 -36.97 -11.93 11.15
N ARG A 428 -36.29 -13.07 11.28
CA ARG A 428 -36.88 -14.40 11.08
C ARG A 428 -37.85 -14.78 12.21
N GLU A 429 -37.49 -14.42 13.44
CA GLU A 429 -38.37 -14.63 14.60
C GLU A 429 -39.62 -13.72 14.56
N ALA A 430 -39.45 -12.46 14.13
CA ALA A 430 -40.57 -11.54 13.96
C ALA A 430 -41.52 -11.94 12.81
N GLY A 431 -41.02 -12.55 11.73
CA GLY A 431 -41.79 -13.05 10.61
C GLY A 431 -42.54 -14.38 10.91
N SER A 432 -42.07 -15.15 11.90
CA SER A 432 -42.70 -16.43 12.32
C SER A 432 -43.89 -16.28 13.28
N VAL A 433 -44.07 -15.08 13.86
CA VAL A 433 -45.15 -14.80 14.81
C VAL A 433 -46.36 -14.16 14.10
N ALA A 434 -46.24 -13.80 12.81
CA ALA A 434 -47.28 -13.14 12.01
C ALA A 434 -47.86 -14.04 10.88
N GLY A 435 -47.62 -15.35 10.93
CA GLY A 435 -48.12 -16.34 9.97
C GLY A 435 -49.19 -17.27 10.58
#